data_30afdc955349f977fa9b47cbc4272fa2
#
_entry.id   30afdc955349f977fa9b47cbc4272fa2
#
_cell.length_a   1.000
_cell.length_b   1.000
_cell.length_c   1.000
_cell.angle_alpha   90.00
_cell.angle_beta   90.00
_cell.angle_gamma   90.00
#
_symmetry.space_group_name_H-M   'P 1'
#
loop_
_entity.id
_entity.type
_entity.pdbx_description
1 polymer ?
#
loop_
_entity_poly.entity_id
_entity_poly.type
_entity_poly.pdbx_seq_one_letter_code
_entity_poly.pdbx_strand_id
1 'polypeptide(L)'
;MKKIILMMAMVATLLGCATSEKCDKAQPKHRNVAVQTYTFNRFTLEETINKIKSLGLDGVECYPNQKLSDKFPGVLTSQYMKPEHKDYMKKLLKDANLKLVSFGVAYAKNEKEIEKLCKFLKEFDCKIVLTEAREDLLPLWEKIAGKYGITMAIHHHAQGRTNYWNPDYTLPIIKNYKNIKMNPDTGHSSRAGVPPIDALKKYEGRIASIHFKDQKEYGDKKNQPVIFGTGALDTKAMLRELDRQGYNGFLVIEYEANFENNLSEVKACVDYLRNN
;
A
#
# COMPACT_ATOMS: atom_id res chain seq x y z
N MET A 1 -68.82 -43.76 -49.75
CA MET A 1 -68.43 -42.53 -49.06
C MET A 1 -67.31 -42.84 -48.09
N LYS A 2 -66.06 -42.62 -48.51
CA LYS A 2 -64.89 -42.86 -47.71
C LYS A 2 -64.39 -41.53 -47.17
N LYS A 3 -64.36 -41.36 -45.81
CA LYS A 3 -63.79 -40.22 -45.13
C LYS A 3 -62.28 -40.39 -45.01
N ILE A 4 -61.55 -39.50 -45.62
CA ILE A 4 -60.10 -39.40 -45.48
C ILE A 4 -59.78 -38.50 -44.27
N ILE A 5 -59.15 -39.06 -43.27
CA ILE A 5 -58.68 -38.34 -42.13
C ILE A 5 -57.23 -37.90 -42.42
N LEU A 6 -57.04 -36.57 -42.49
CA LEU A 6 -55.70 -35.95 -42.70
C LEU A 6 -55.06 -35.76 -41.37
N MET A 7 -53.92 -36.46 -41.11
CA MET A 7 -53.14 -36.34 -39.92
C MET A 7 -52.05 -35.27 -40.11
N MET A 8 -52.22 -34.11 -39.45
CA MET A 8 -51.22 -33.07 -39.44
C MET A 8 -50.14 -33.45 -38.40
N ALA A 9 -48.94 -33.70 -38.88
CA ALA A 9 -47.76 -33.83 -38.01
C ALA A 9 -47.20 -32.45 -37.65
N MET A 10 -47.25 -32.11 -36.35
CA MET A 10 -46.66 -30.89 -35.81
C MET A 10 -45.17 -31.16 -35.56
N VAL A 11 -44.30 -30.56 -36.37
CA VAL A 11 -42.87 -30.57 -36.15
C VAL A 11 -42.54 -29.41 -35.19
N ALA A 12 -42.24 -29.72 -33.94
CA ALA A 12 -41.74 -28.75 -32.96
C ALA A 12 -40.23 -28.54 -33.19
N THR A 13 -39.88 -27.42 -33.79
CA THR A 13 -38.49 -26.95 -33.85
C THR A 13 -38.09 -26.36 -32.49
N LEU A 14 -37.29 -27.13 -31.75
CA LEU A 14 -36.58 -26.62 -30.55
C LEU A 14 -35.48 -25.65 -31.01
N LEU A 15 -35.75 -24.34 -30.97
CA LEU A 15 -34.71 -23.32 -31.01
C LEU A 15 -33.99 -23.35 -29.63
N GLY A 16 -32.83 -23.99 -29.61
CA GLY A 16 -31.90 -23.86 -28.49
C GLY A 16 -31.37 -22.43 -28.45
N CYS A 17 -31.82 -21.66 -27.47
CA CYS A 17 -31.26 -20.36 -27.15
C CYS A 17 -29.92 -20.60 -26.44
N ALA A 18 -28.83 -20.63 -27.21
CA ALA A 18 -27.48 -20.57 -26.63
C ALA A 18 -27.30 -19.14 -26.12
N THR A 19 -27.51 -18.94 -24.81
CA THR A 19 -27.07 -17.74 -24.12
C THR A 19 -25.56 -17.77 -24.10
N SER A 20 -24.91 -17.05 -25.02
CA SER A 20 -23.48 -16.73 -24.88
C SER A 20 -23.34 -15.88 -23.62
N GLU A 21 -22.85 -16.48 -22.54
CA GLU A 21 -22.30 -15.71 -21.44
C GLU A 21 -21.15 -14.86 -22.01
N LYS A 22 -21.46 -13.60 -22.29
CA LYS A 22 -20.42 -12.60 -22.48
C LYS A 22 -19.69 -12.53 -21.16
N CYS A 23 -18.51 -13.17 -21.11
CA CYS A 23 -17.55 -12.89 -20.09
C CYS A 23 -17.14 -11.43 -20.25
N ASP A 24 -17.87 -10.52 -19.59
CA ASP A 24 -17.49 -9.13 -19.49
C ASP A 24 -16.11 -9.12 -18.79
N LYS A 25 -15.05 -9.01 -19.59
CA LYS A 25 -13.73 -8.69 -19.07
C LYS A 25 -13.87 -7.30 -18.45
N ALA A 26 -14.05 -7.28 -17.12
CA ALA A 26 -14.04 -6.04 -16.37
C ALA A 26 -12.80 -5.25 -16.80
N GLN A 27 -13.00 -3.99 -17.20
CA GLN A 27 -11.89 -3.09 -17.52
C GLN A 27 -10.96 -3.03 -16.31
N PRO A 28 -9.63 -3.08 -16.50
CA PRO A 28 -8.70 -2.98 -15.38
C PRO A 28 -9.00 -1.72 -14.60
N LYS A 29 -9.23 -1.88 -13.30
CA LYS A 29 -9.52 -0.76 -12.40
C LYS A 29 -8.26 0.09 -12.27
N HIS A 30 -8.39 1.39 -12.50
CA HIS A 30 -7.27 2.31 -12.26
C HIS A 30 -6.90 2.29 -10.76
N ARG A 31 -5.71 1.80 -10.43
CA ARG A 31 -5.20 1.72 -9.06
C ARG A 31 -4.22 2.85 -8.78
N ASN A 32 -4.33 3.45 -7.61
CA ASN A 32 -3.34 4.39 -7.11
C ASN A 32 -2.10 3.59 -6.64
N VAL A 33 -1.00 3.72 -7.32
CA VAL A 33 0.25 3.01 -7.02
C VAL A 33 1.32 4.01 -6.59
N ALA A 34 2.02 3.70 -5.52
CA ALA A 34 3.18 4.45 -5.06
C ALA A 34 4.34 3.49 -4.76
N VAL A 35 5.54 4.02 -4.61
CA VAL A 35 6.72 3.27 -4.16
C VAL A 35 7.22 3.88 -2.87
N GLN A 36 7.52 3.03 -1.90
CA GLN A 36 8.23 3.39 -0.68
C GLN A 36 9.71 3.58 -1.00
N THR A 37 10.28 4.72 -0.66
CA THR A 37 11.66 5.05 -1.04
C THR A 37 12.71 4.13 -0.42
N TYR A 38 12.39 3.36 0.61
CA TYR A 38 13.26 2.31 1.15
C TYR A 38 13.57 1.20 0.12
N THR A 39 12.71 0.99 -0.86
CA THR A 39 12.96 0.13 -2.04
C THR A 39 14.28 0.49 -2.72
N PHE A 40 14.69 1.76 -2.66
CA PHE A 40 15.92 2.29 -3.23
C PHE A 40 16.85 2.87 -2.15
N ASN A 41 16.99 2.19 -1.01
CA ASN A 41 17.72 2.68 0.16
C ASN A 41 19.26 2.82 -0.03
N ARG A 42 19.80 2.33 -1.15
CA ARG A 42 21.20 2.52 -1.54
C ARG A 42 21.45 3.85 -2.24
N PHE A 43 20.38 4.57 -2.59
CA PHE A 43 20.42 5.81 -3.33
C PHE A 43 19.96 6.98 -2.46
N THR A 44 20.36 8.20 -2.85
CA THR A 44 19.81 9.42 -2.26
C THR A 44 18.32 9.56 -2.59
N LEU A 45 17.60 10.42 -1.85
CA LEU A 45 16.21 10.72 -2.19
C LEU A 45 16.10 11.32 -3.59
N GLU A 46 17.03 12.20 -3.98
CA GLU A 46 17.05 12.81 -5.32
C GLU A 46 17.13 11.74 -6.43
N GLU A 47 18.05 10.79 -6.31
CA GLU A 47 18.18 9.67 -7.26
C GLU A 47 16.95 8.76 -7.24
N THR A 48 16.42 8.48 -6.05
CA THR A 48 15.22 7.67 -5.84
C THR A 48 14.00 8.30 -6.51
N ILE A 49 13.80 9.61 -6.35
CA ILE A 49 12.71 10.35 -6.99
C ILE A 49 12.81 10.25 -8.52
N ASN A 50 14.01 10.34 -9.09
CA ASN A 50 14.23 10.18 -10.52
C ASN A 50 13.88 8.76 -11.01
N LYS A 51 14.24 7.73 -10.23
CA LYS A 51 13.85 6.34 -10.51
C LYS A 51 12.32 6.17 -10.49
N ILE A 52 11.63 6.69 -9.46
CA ILE A 52 10.17 6.59 -9.33
C ILE A 52 9.46 7.37 -10.45
N LYS A 53 9.97 8.55 -10.82
CA LYS A 53 9.47 9.31 -11.97
C LYS A 53 9.52 8.50 -13.27
N SER A 54 10.60 7.74 -13.50
CA SER A 54 10.74 6.89 -14.71
C SER A 54 9.73 5.74 -14.77
N LEU A 55 9.08 5.39 -13.65
CA LEU A 55 8.01 4.40 -13.57
C LEU A 55 6.63 4.98 -13.94
N GLY A 56 6.55 6.30 -14.18
CA GLY A 56 5.31 6.98 -14.53
C GLY A 56 4.27 6.99 -13.39
N LEU A 57 4.73 7.04 -12.14
CA LEU A 57 3.90 7.13 -10.94
C LEU A 57 3.68 8.61 -10.56
N ASP A 58 2.61 8.84 -9.80
CA ASP A 58 2.25 10.16 -9.25
C ASP A 58 2.30 10.21 -7.71
N GLY A 59 2.61 9.08 -7.06
CA GLY A 59 2.72 8.94 -5.62
C GLY A 59 4.06 8.36 -5.16
N VAL A 60 4.53 8.82 -4.01
CA VAL A 60 5.71 8.29 -3.33
C VAL A 60 5.48 8.29 -1.82
N GLU A 61 5.94 7.24 -1.15
CA GLU A 61 6.07 7.20 0.30
C GLU A 61 7.54 7.36 0.66
N CYS A 62 7.88 8.33 1.50
CA CYS A 62 9.25 8.54 1.93
C CYS A 62 9.49 7.98 3.32
N TYR A 63 10.66 7.35 3.54
CA TYR A 63 11.09 6.95 4.88
C TYR A 63 12.06 7.97 5.49
N PRO A 64 12.09 8.12 6.82
CA PRO A 64 13.07 8.97 7.49
C PRO A 64 14.49 8.38 7.41
N ASN A 65 15.50 9.26 7.50
CA ASN A 65 16.91 8.92 7.49
C ASN A 65 17.49 8.48 6.13
N GLN A 66 16.80 8.68 5.03
CA GLN A 66 17.41 8.58 3.70
C GLN A 66 18.29 9.80 3.45
N LYS A 67 19.47 9.62 2.83
CA LYS A 67 20.29 10.75 2.37
C LYS A 67 19.47 11.62 1.40
N LEU A 68 19.45 12.94 1.61
CA LEU A 68 18.63 13.84 0.79
C LEU A 68 19.17 13.94 -0.63
N SER A 69 20.44 14.27 -0.78
CA SER A 69 21.11 14.50 -2.06
C SER A 69 22.61 14.68 -1.80
N ASP A 70 23.46 14.43 -2.79
CA ASP A 70 24.89 14.73 -2.72
C ASP A 70 25.19 16.23 -2.63
N LYS A 71 24.23 17.09 -3.02
CA LYS A 71 24.32 18.54 -2.82
C LYS A 71 24.30 18.97 -1.35
N PHE A 72 23.79 18.10 -0.48
CA PHE A 72 23.68 18.35 0.96
C PHE A 72 24.29 17.20 1.75
N PRO A 73 25.63 17.08 1.77
CA PRO A 73 26.32 15.99 2.46
C PRO A 73 25.89 15.87 3.92
N GLY A 74 25.54 14.65 4.33
CA GLY A 74 25.12 14.35 5.70
C GLY A 74 23.68 14.74 6.06
N VAL A 75 22.94 15.38 5.18
CA VAL A 75 21.52 15.69 5.43
C VAL A 75 20.65 14.48 5.16
N LEU A 76 19.86 14.11 6.17
CA LEU A 76 18.92 13.01 6.12
C LEU A 76 17.48 13.53 6.12
N THR A 77 16.59 12.84 5.38
CA THR A 77 15.15 13.14 5.39
C THR A 77 14.57 12.98 6.79
N SER A 78 13.95 14.01 7.31
CA SER A 78 13.29 13.97 8.62
C SER A 78 12.49 15.26 8.89
N GLN A 79 11.65 15.22 9.91
CA GLN A 79 11.00 16.41 10.45
C GLN A 79 11.98 17.43 11.06
N TYR A 80 13.25 17.10 11.16
CA TYR A 80 14.29 17.97 11.73
C TYR A 80 15.12 18.69 10.65
N MET A 81 14.83 18.45 9.37
CA MET A 81 15.49 19.19 8.28
C MET A 81 15.31 20.69 8.44
N LYS A 82 16.34 21.45 8.06
CA LYS A 82 16.26 22.91 7.95
C LYS A 82 15.30 23.32 6.83
N PRO A 83 14.78 24.56 6.84
CA PRO A 83 13.85 25.04 5.81
C PRO A 83 14.38 24.84 4.38
N GLU A 84 15.64 25.20 4.11
CA GLU A 84 16.25 25.04 2.80
C GLU A 84 16.28 23.60 2.28
N HIS A 85 16.46 22.61 3.18
CA HIS A 85 16.45 21.20 2.82
C HIS A 85 15.03 20.69 2.55
N LYS A 86 14.03 21.17 3.30
CA LYS A 86 12.63 20.86 3.05
C LYS A 86 12.17 21.46 1.73
N ASP A 87 12.58 22.68 1.43
CA ASP A 87 12.24 23.36 0.17
C ASP A 87 12.87 22.61 -1.02
N TYR A 88 14.08 22.10 -0.85
CA TYR A 88 14.70 21.26 -1.86
C TYR A 88 13.92 19.94 -2.06
N MET A 89 13.53 19.26 -1.00
CA MET A 89 12.69 18.07 -1.10
C MET A 89 11.35 18.35 -1.78
N LYS A 90 10.69 19.48 -1.45
CA LYS A 90 9.45 19.92 -2.13
C LYS A 90 9.69 20.15 -3.62
N LYS A 91 10.82 20.77 -3.97
CA LYS A 91 11.20 21.00 -5.37
C LYS A 91 11.39 19.68 -6.12
N LEU A 92 12.11 18.70 -5.55
CA LEU A 92 12.28 17.39 -6.15
C LEU A 92 10.94 16.71 -6.45
N LEU A 93 10.04 16.70 -5.49
CA LEU A 93 8.69 16.12 -5.64
C LEU A 93 7.89 16.85 -6.72
N LYS A 94 7.91 18.18 -6.72
CA LYS A 94 7.21 19.00 -7.72
C LYS A 94 7.75 18.78 -9.14
N ASP A 95 9.06 18.78 -9.33
CA ASP A 95 9.71 18.60 -10.63
C ASP A 95 9.49 17.18 -11.19
N ALA A 96 9.24 16.22 -10.32
CA ALA A 96 8.88 14.86 -10.68
C ALA A 96 7.36 14.66 -10.85
N ASN A 97 6.53 15.65 -10.53
CA ASN A 97 5.06 15.54 -10.46
C ASN A 97 4.60 14.43 -9.50
N LEU A 98 5.31 14.28 -8.36
CA LEU A 98 5.03 13.27 -7.34
C LEU A 98 4.39 13.90 -6.11
N LYS A 99 3.37 13.25 -5.56
CA LYS A 99 2.77 13.57 -4.26
C LYS A 99 3.41 12.72 -3.17
N LEU A 100 3.74 13.32 -2.03
CA LEU A 100 4.09 12.58 -0.83
C LEU A 100 2.80 12.01 -0.23
N VAL A 101 2.52 10.72 -0.49
CA VAL A 101 1.26 10.08 -0.09
C VAL A 101 1.27 9.65 1.37
N SER A 102 2.44 9.27 1.88
CA SER A 102 2.68 8.89 3.27
C SER A 102 4.15 9.06 3.63
N PHE A 103 4.44 9.07 4.92
CA PHE A 103 5.81 9.20 5.44
C PHE A 103 6.01 8.23 6.62
N GLY A 104 7.00 7.38 6.53
CA GLY A 104 7.31 6.42 7.60
C GLY A 104 8.16 5.23 7.12
N VAL A 105 8.55 4.34 8.04
CA VAL A 105 8.09 4.24 9.44
C VAL A 105 8.83 5.28 10.29
N ALA A 106 8.10 6.23 10.83
CA ALA A 106 8.63 7.33 11.63
C ALA A 106 8.26 7.16 13.11
N TYR A 107 9.17 7.52 14.00
CA TYR A 107 8.97 7.37 15.44
C TYR A 107 8.92 8.73 16.12
N ALA A 108 8.04 8.85 17.13
CA ALA A 108 7.96 9.99 18.02
C ALA A 108 7.66 9.49 19.44
N LYS A 109 8.39 10.00 20.43
CA LYS A 109 8.42 9.49 21.81
C LYS A 109 7.56 10.29 22.78
N ASN A 110 7.09 11.47 22.37
CA ASN A 110 6.35 12.40 23.21
C ASN A 110 5.53 13.40 22.36
N GLU A 111 4.69 14.19 23.02
CA GLU A 111 3.82 15.19 22.41
C GLU A 111 4.55 16.14 21.46
N LYS A 112 5.70 16.68 21.89
CA LYS A 112 6.48 17.65 21.12
C LYS A 112 7.00 17.05 19.81
N GLU A 113 7.44 15.80 19.83
CA GLU A 113 7.92 15.09 18.65
C GLU A 113 6.80 14.72 17.69
N ILE A 114 5.66 14.26 18.22
CA ILE A 114 4.45 13.99 17.41
C ILE A 114 3.98 15.26 16.72
N GLU A 115 3.89 16.37 17.47
CA GLU A 115 3.48 17.65 16.90
C GLU A 115 4.43 18.15 15.82
N LYS A 116 5.74 18.01 16.04
CA LYS A 116 6.76 18.39 15.05
C LYS A 116 6.62 17.56 13.77
N LEU A 117 6.37 16.25 13.89
CA LEU A 117 6.16 15.36 12.75
C LEU A 117 4.87 15.73 12.00
N CYS A 118 3.78 16.00 12.71
CA CYS A 118 2.52 16.44 12.08
C CYS A 118 2.67 17.78 11.35
N LYS A 119 3.42 18.75 11.92
CA LYS A 119 3.73 20.02 11.24
C LYS A 119 4.53 19.78 9.96
N PHE A 120 5.55 18.93 10.03
CA PHE A 120 6.32 18.54 8.84
C PHE A 120 5.43 17.95 7.74
N LEU A 121 4.56 17.01 8.06
CA LEU A 121 3.63 16.42 7.11
C LEU A 121 2.71 17.46 6.46
N LYS A 122 2.21 18.42 7.25
CA LYS A 122 1.39 19.53 6.73
C LYS A 122 2.15 20.39 5.71
N GLU A 123 3.44 20.62 5.90
CA GLU A 123 4.27 21.38 4.96
C GLU A 123 4.38 20.68 3.59
N PHE A 124 4.18 19.37 3.52
CA PHE A 124 4.21 18.55 2.31
C PHE A 124 2.82 18.13 1.81
N ASP A 125 1.75 18.67 2.40
CA ASP A 125 0.35 18.22 2.16
C ASP A 125 0.16 16.70 2.31
N CYS A 126 1.00 16.04 3.08
CA CYS A 126 0.92 14.62 3.38
C CYS A 126 -0.07 14.37 4.52
N LYS A 127 -0.97 13.40 4.36
CA LYS A 127 -2.07 13.13 5.31
C LYS A 127 -1.86 11.85 6.13
N ILE A 128 -0.85 11.05 5.81
CA ILE A 128 -0.64 9.75 6.45
C ILE A 128 0.78 9.67 6.98
N VAL A 129 0.91 9.29 8.25
CA VAL A 129 2.18 8.91 8.86
C VAL A 129 2.14 7.43 9.23
N LEU A 130 3.18 6.68 8.87
CA LEU A 130 3.35 5.31 9.30
C LEU A 130 4.24 5.25 10.53
N THR A 131 3.82 4.50 11.55
CA THR A 131 4.59 4.32 12.78
C THR A 131 4.22 3.00 13.47
N GLU A 132 5.15 2.46 14.25
CA GLU A 132 4.92 1.42 15.24
C GLU A 132 4.94 2.05 16.64
N ALA A 133 4.06 3.02 16.87
CA ALA A 133 4.01 3.72 18.14
C ALA A 133 3.73 2.76 19.31
N ARG A 134 4.33 3.06 20.46
CA ARG A 134 3.99 2.38 21.70
C ARG A 134 2.51 2.61 22.04
N GLU A 135 1.86 1.62 22.61
CA GLU A 135 0.43 1.67 22.90
C GLU A 135 0.04 2.80 23.87
N ASP A 136 0.89 3.10 24.84
CA ASP A 136 0.68 4.21 25.78
C ASP A 136 0.70 5.60 25.12
N LEU A 137 1.24 5.70 23.89
CA LEU A 137 1.23 6.94 23.11
C LEU A 137 0.03 7.06 22.16
N LEU A 138 -0.77 6.02 21.97
CA LEU A 138 -1.90 6.06 21.04
C LEU A 138 -2.93 7.16 21.37
N PRO A 139 -3.34 7.40 22.63
CA PRO A 139 -4.23 8.51 22.96
C PRO A 139 -3.66 9.87 22.57
N LEU A 140 -2.34 10.03 22.71
CA LEU A 140 -1.65 11.26 22.37
C LEU A 140 -1.57 11.44 20.84
N TRP A 141 -1.28 10.36 20.12
CA TRP A 141 -1.32 10.34 18.65
C TRP A 141 -2.72 10.70 18.12
N GLU A 142 -3.77 10.09 18.67
CA GLU A 142 -5.16 10.38 18.29
C GLU A 142 -5.47 11.87 18.40
N LYS A 143 -5.13 12.47 19.56
CA LYS A 143 -5.37 13.89 19.85
C LYS A 143 -4.61 14.79 18.87
N ILE A 144 -3.30 14.56 18.71
CA ILE A 144 -2.44 15.46 17.94
C ILE A 144 -2.65 15.26 16.44
N ALA A 145 -2.65 14.02 15.96
CA ALA A 145 -2.89 13.75 14.54
C ALA A 145 -4.24 14.31 14.10
N GLY A 146 -5.29 14.12 14.89
CA GLY A 146 -6.61 14.70 14.65
C GLY A 146 -6.59 16.22 14.55
N LYS A 147 -5.87 16.93 15.45
CA LYS A 147 -5.67 18.39 15.40
C LYS A 147 -5.09 18.87 14.07
N TYR A 148 -4.19 18.09 13.48
CA TYR A 148 -3.52 18.42 12.22
C TYR A 148 -4.19 17.84 10.97
N GLY A 149 -5.27 17.06 11.12
CA GLY A 149 -5.93 16.34 10.03
C GLY A 149 -5.02 15.27 9.40
N ILE A 150 -4.21 14.62 10.22
CA ILE A 150 -3.30 13.53 9.86
C ILE A 150 -3.90 12.20 10.33
N THR A 151 -3.82 11.19 9.50
CA THR A 151 -4.08 9.80 9.89
C THR A 151 -2.77 9.14 10.32
N MET A 152 -2.73 8.65 11.54
CA MET A 152 -1.66 7.77 11.99
C MET A 152 -1.98 6.35 11.57
N ALA A 153 -1.15 5.76 10.74
CA ALA A 153 -1.28 4.38 10.30
C ALA A 153 -0.28 3.50 11.04
N ILE A 154 -0.79 2.54 11.80
CA ILE A 154 0.07 1.55 12.43
C ILE A 154 0.62 0.65 11.32
N HIS A 155 1.92 0.73 11.10
CA HIS A 155 2.69 -0.25 10.36
C HIS A 155 3.06 -1.41 11.28
N HIS A 156 3.20 -2.60 10.74
CA HIS A 156 3.66 -3.74 11.52
C HIS A 156 4.76 -4.49 10.78
N HIS A 157 5.72 -4.96 11.52
CA HIS A 157 6.67 -5.97 11.10
C HIS A 157 6.15 -7.37 11.46
N ALA A 158 6.85 -8.40 10.99
CA ALA A 158 6.63 -9.76 11.46
C ALA A 158 6.90 -9.88 12.98
N GLN A 159 6.58 -11.02 13.56
CA GLN A 159 6.78 -11.28 15.00
C GLN A 159 8.16 -10.87 15.49
N GLY A 160 8.22 -10.34 16.71
CA GLY A 160 9.48 -10.02 17.42
C GLY A 160 9.74 -8.53 17.70
N ARG A 161 9.01 -7.59 17.07
CA ARG A 161 9.14 -6.14 17.38
C ARG A 161 7.97 -5.62 18.21
N THR A 162 6.76 -5.79 17.71
CA THR A 162 5.51 -5.41 18.38
C THR A 162 4.49 -6.52 18.19
N ASN A 163 3.34 -6.44 18.86
CA ASN A 163 2.23 -7.37 18.67
C ASN A 163 1.27 -6.92 17.55
N TYR A 164 1.52 -5.80 16.89
CA TYR A 164 0.68 -5.26 15.82
C TYR A 164 0.57 -6.15 14.58
N TRP A 165 1.46 -7.14 14.44
CA TRP A 165 1.38 -8.16 13.40
C TRP A 165 0.12 -9.01 13.48
N ASN A 166 -0.51 -9.09 14.68
CA ASN A 166 -1.72 -9.88 14.90
C ASN A 166 -2.97 -8.99 14.84
N PRO A 167 -3.84 -9.14 13.83
CA PRO A 167 -5.06 -8.36 13.72
C PRO A 167 -6.00 -8.50 14.92
N ASP A 168 -6.08 -9.68 15.53
CA ASP A 168 -6.94 -9.95 16.69
C ASP A 168 -6.45 -9.23 17.94
N TYR A 169 -5.16 -8.96 18.03
CA TYR A 169 -4.57 -8.12 19.06
C TYR A 169 -4.79 -6.63 18.76
N THR A 170 -4.56 -6.21 17.51
CA THR A 170 -4.50 -4.79 17.15
C THR A 170 -5.86 -4.13 17.07
N LEU A 171 -6.85 -4.82 16.49
CA LEU A 171 -8.18 -4.25 16.28
C LEU A 171 -8.88 -3.79 17.57
N PRO A 172 -8.91 -4.57 18.67
CA PRO A 172 -9.49 -4.12 19.93
C PRO A 172 -8.85 -2.84 20.47
N ILE A 173 -7.54 -2.66 20.25
CA ILE A 173 -6.79 -1.50 20.71
C ILE A 173 -7.20 -0.25 19.94
N ILE A 174 -7.29 -0.34 18.61
CA ILE A 174 -7.52 0.83 17.75
C ILE A 174 -8.98 1.13 17.46
N LYS A 175 -9.93 0.25 17.82
CA LYS A 175 -11.36 0.35 17.43
C LYS A 175 -12.02 1.68 17.78
N ASN A 176 -11.63 2.30 18.87
CA ASN A 176 -12.22 3.53 19.37
C ASN A 176 -11.55 4.82 18.88
N TYR A 177 -10.43 4.71 18.15
CA TYR A 177 -9.73 5.86 17.59
C TYR A 177 -10.24 6.18 16.19
N LYS A 178 -10.38 7.48 15.87
CA LYS A 178 -10.82 7.96 14.55
C LYS A 178 -9.65 8.18 13.61
N ASN A 179 -8.57 8.71 14.14
CA ASN A 179 -7.40 9.13 13.36
C ASN A 179 -6.29 8.07 13.34
N ILE A 180 -6.48 6.94 14.05
CA ILE A 180 -5.56 5.81 14.04
C ILE A 180 -6.15 4.70 13.17
N LYS A 181 -5.43 4.30 12.16
CA LYS A 181 -5.77 3.22 11.23
C LYS A 181 -4.59 2.27 11.05
N MET A 182 -4.70 1.37 10.10
CA MET A 182 -3.66 0.39 9.79
C MET A 182 -2.97 0.70 8.47
N ASN A 183 -1.69 0.35 8.42
CA ASN A 183 -0.95 0.08 7.21
C ASN A 183 -0.58 -1.41 7.22
N PRO A 184 -1.45 -2.31 6.74
CA PRO A 184 -1.12 -3.71 6.61
C PRO A 184 0.07 -3.88 5.66
N ASP A 185 1.08 -4.67 6.09
CA ASP A 185 2.16 -5.12 5.24
C ASP A 185 1.93 -6.60 4.90
N THR A 186 1.66 -6.89 3.62
CA THR A 186 1.29 -8.23 3.19
C THR A 186 2.45 -9.23 3.28
N GLY A 187 3.68 -8.76 3.13
CA GLY A 187 4.88 -9.58 3.31
C GLY A 187 5.14 -9.91 4.78
N HIS A 188 5.03 -8.91 5.66
CA HIS A 188 5.17 -9.13 7.10
C HIS A 188 4.05 -9.97 7.69
N SER A 189 2.81 -9.83 7.21
CA SER A 189 1.70 -10.71 7.56
C SER A 189 2.04 -12.17 7.22
N SER A 190 2.48 -12.43 5.99
CA SER A 190 2.91 -13.76 5.55
C SER A 190 4.01 -14.33 6.44
N ARG A 191 5.06 -13.55 6.71
CA ARG A 191 6.19 -13.95 7.58
C ARG A 191 5.77 -14.22 9.03
N ALA A 192 4.71 -13.60 9.50
CA ALA A 192 4.11 -13.85 10.80
C ALA A 192 3.19 -15.07 10.83
N GLY A 193 2.95 -15.72 9.67
CA GLY A 193 2.02 -16.84 9.54
C GLY A 193 0.55 -16.40 9.50
N VAL A 194 0.27 -15.11 9.28
CA VAL A 194 -1.08 -14.58 9.09
C VAL A 194 -1.35 -14.47 7.59
N PRO A 195 -2.37 -15.16 7.05
CA PRO A 195 -2.73 -15.00 5.65
C PRO A 195 -3.05 -13.53 5.34
N PRO A 196 -2.36 -12.89 4.38
CA PRO A 196 -2.57 -11.45 4.12
C PRO A 196 -4.01 -11.10 3.79
N ILE A 197 -4.72 -11.96 3.06
CA ILE A 197 -6.13 -11.74 2.73
C ILE A 197 -7.02 -11.72 3.99
N ASP A 198 -6.72 -12.55 4.99
CA ASP A 198 -7.49 -12.58 6.24
C ASP A 198 -7.21 -11.33 7.08
N ALA A 199 -5.95 -10.87 7.09
CA ALA A 199 -5.61 -9.60 7.71
C ALA A 199 -6.34 -8.42 7.05
N LEU A 200 -6.38 -8.38 5.71
CA LEU A 200 -7.10 -7.33 4.96
C LEU A 200 -8.60 -7.35 5.27
N LYS A 201 -9.23 -8.53 5.31
CA LYS A 201 -10.66 -8.67 5.70
C LYS A 201 -10.92 -8.14 7.11
N LYS A 202 -10.08 -8.51 8.07
CA LYS A 202 -10.22 -8.04 9.45
C LYS A 202 -10.06 -6.53 9.58
N TYR A 203 -9.20 -5.90 8.78
CA TYR A 203 -8.99 -4.46 8.78
C TYR A 203 -9.96 -3.67 7.91
N GLU A 204 -11.06 -4.26 7.42
CA GLU A 204 -12.07 -3.56 6.62
C GLU A 204 -12.49 -2.23 7.26
N GLY A 205 -12.49 -1.14 6.47
CA GLY A 205 -12.80 0.22 6.94
C GLY A 205 -11.71 0.88 7.78
N ARG A 206 -10.63 0.16 8.12
CA ARG A 206 -9.54 0.64 8.97
C ARG A 206 -8.20 0.77 8.25
N ILE A 207 -8.14 0.52 6.95
CA ILE A 207 -6.92 0.59 6.16
C ILE A 207 -6.70 2.03 5.69
N ALA A 208 -5.54 2.61 6.04
CA ALA A 208 -5.13 3.95 5.59
C ALA A 208 -4.20 3.89 4.37
N SER A 209 -3.28 2.94 4.36
CA SER A 209 -2.29 2.67 3.33
C SER A 209 -1.98 1.19 3.37
N ILE A 210 -1.30 0.66 2.36
CA ILE A 210 -0.90 -0.76 2.32
C ILE A 210 0.52 -0.84 1.79
N HIS A 211 1.39 -1.60 2.48
CA HIS A 211 2.60 -2.11 1.85
C HIS A 211 2.25 -3.42 1.15
N PHE A 212 2.14 -3.32 -0.19
CA PHE A 212 1.78 -4.47 -1.01
C PHE A 212 3.04 -5.20 -1.42
N LYS A 213 3.13 -6.46 -1.02
CA LYS A 213 4.29 -7.33 -1.26
C LYS A 213 3.84 -8.71 -1.73
N ASP A 214 4.72 -9.41 -2.44
CA ASP A 214 4.65 -10.84 -2.67
C ASP A 214 5.93 -11.48 -2.14
N GLN A 215 5.84 -12.71 -1.64
CA GLN A 215 6.93 -13.43 -1.00
C GLN A 215 7.15 -14.76 -1.70
N LYS A 216 8.41 -15.19 -1.78
CA LYS A 216 8.77 -16.46 -2.39
C LYS A 216 8.05 -17.65 -1.74
N GLU A 217 7.93 -17.62 -0.41
CA GLU A 217 7.28 -18.68 0.37
C GLU A 217 6.40 -18.07 1.46
N TYR A 218 5.22 -18.66 1.67
CA TYR A 218 4.34 -18.26 2.77
C TYR A 218 4.87 -18.80 4.09
N GLY A 219 4.87 -17.96 5.14
CA GLY A 219 5.29 -18.33 6.50
C GLY A 219 6.79 -18.40 6.70
N ASP A 220 7.61 -18.22 5.65
CA ASP A 220 9.06 -18.14 5.83
C ASP A 220 9.41 -16.86 6.58
N LYS A 221 10.18 -17.01 7.67
CA LYS A 221 10.64 -15.85 8.47
C LYS A 221 11.66 -14.99 7.75
N LYS A 222 12.32 -15.52 6.72
CA LYS A 222 13.22 -14.73 5.87
C LYS A 222 12.42 -13.79 4.99
N ASN A 223 12.92 -12.57 4.81
CA ASN A 223 12.35 -11.63 3.86
C ASN A 223 12.87 -11.96 2.45
N GLN A 224 12.02 -12.54 1.62
CA GLN A 224 12.34 -12.93 0.25
C GLN A 224 11.26 -12.38 -0.70
N PRO A 225 11.17 -11.06 -0.87
CA PRO A 225 10.20 -10.48 -1.79
C PRO A 225 10.51 -10.86 -3.23
N VAL A 226 9.45 -11.06 -4.01
CA VAL A 226 9.51 -11.38 -5.44
C VAL A 226 8.60 -10.45 -6.23
N ILE A 227 8.73 -10.45 -7.56
CA ILE A 227 7.83 -9.72 -8.45
C ILE A 227 6.39 -10.22 -8.21
N PHE A 228 5.44 -9.30 -8.11
CA PHE A 228 4.04 -9.61 -7.79
C PHE A 228 3.44 -10.62 -8.77
N GLY A 229 2.74 -11.61 -8.23
CA GLY A 229 2.14 -12.71 -8.96
C GLY A 229 3.11 -13.83 -9.33
N THR A 230 4.37 -13.77 -8.90
CA THR A 230 5.34 -14.86 -9.09
C THR A 230 5.68 -15.61 -7.80
N GLY A 231 5.18 -15.12 -6.68
CA GLY A 231 5.39 -15.69 -5.36
C GLY A 231 4.27 -16.61 -4.88
N ALA A 232 4.28 -16.83 -3.57
CA ALA A 232 3.35 -17.74 -2.90
C ALA A 232 2.07 -17.05 -2.41
N LEU A 233 1.96 -15.71 -2.48
CA LEU A 233 0.79 -14.99 -2.00
C LEU A 233 -0.23 -14.85 -3.14
N ASP A 234 -1.52 -15.11 -2.84
CA ASP A 234 -2.59 -14.83 -3.82
C ASP A 234 -2.83 -13.32 -3.94
N THR A 235 -1.92 -12.65 -4.63
CA THR A 235 -1.96 -11.21 -4.85
C THR A 235 -3.23 -10.77 -5.59
N LYS A 236 -3.78 -11.60 -6.47
CA LYS A 236 -5.06 -11.31 -7.14
C LYS A 236 -6.24 -11.37 -6.17
N ALA A 237 -6.27 -12.34 -5.26
CA ALA A 237 -7.31 -12.39 -4.24
C ALA A 237 -7.22 -11.19 -3.28
N MET A 238 -6.01 -10.76 -2.92
CA MET A 238 -5.82 -9.54 -2.12
C MET A 238 -6.37 -8.30 -2.84
N LEU A 239 -6.10 -8.14 -4.14
CA LEU A 239 -6.63 -7.04 -4.93
C LEU A 239 -8.16 -7.08 -5.02
N ARG A 240 -8.76 -8.26 -5.28
CA ARG A 240 -10.23 -8.45 -5.26
C ARG A 240 -10.85 -8.10 -3.93
N GLU A 241 -10.19 -8.46 -2.83
CA GLU A 241 -10.67 -8.13 -1.48
C GLU A 241 -10.64 -6.62 -1.23
N LEU A 242 -9.59 -5.92 -1.64
CA LEU A 242 -9.51 -4.46 -1.55
C LEU A 242 -10.59 -3.78 -2.41
N ASP A 243 -10.87 -4.34 -3.59
CA ASP A 243 -11.96 -3.87 -4.45
C ASP A 243 -13.33 -4.08 -3.81
N ARG A 244 -13.56 -5.24 -3.17
CA ARG A 244 -14.79 -5.52 -2.41
C ARG A 244 -15.01 -4.51 -1.29
N GLN A 245 -13.93 -4.12 -0.60
CA GLN A 245 -13.97 -3.10 0.45
C GLN A 245 -14.12 -1.67 -0.09
N GLY A 246 -14.06 -1.45 -1.41
CA GLY A 246 -14.04 -0.11 -1.99
C GLY A 246 -12.77 0.68 -1.63
N TYR A 247 -11.67 0.00 -1.34
CA TYR A 247 -10.40 0.67 -1.04
C TYR A 247 -9.90 1.46 -2.26
N ASN A 248 -9.66 2.74 -2.07
CA ASN A 248 -9.20 3.67 -3.09
C ASN A 248 -7.90 4.42 -2.71
N GLY A 249 -7.26 3.99 -1.62
CA GLY A 249 -5.94 4.50 -1.21
C GLY A 249 -4.81 3.99 -2.10
N PHE A 250 -3.59 4.34 -1.74
CA PHE A 250 -2.41 3.89 -2.48
C PHE A 250 -2.00 2.46 -2.10
N LEU A 251 -1.70 1.66 -3.13
CA LEU A 251 -0.93 0.43 -3.00
C LEU A 251 0.54 0.82 -3.07
N VAL A 252 1.23 0.74 -1.94
CA VAL A 252 2.63 1.15 -1.83
C VAL A 252 3.52 -0.07 -2.02
N ILE A 253 4.35 -0.04 -3.04
CA ILE A 253 5.37 -1.06 -3.30
C ILE A 253 6.56 -0.80 -2.38
N GLU A 254 6.87 -1.76 -1.51
CA GLU A 254 8.13 -1.79 -0.77
C GLU A 254 8.88 -3.07 -1.14
N TYR A 255 9.72 -2.96 -2.18
CA TYR A 255 10.46 -4.09 -2.74
C TYR A 255 11.86 -4.17 -2.13
N GLU A 256 12.07 -5.12 -1.23
CA GLU A 256 13.27 -5.22 -0.39
C GLU A 256 14.25 -6.29 -0.89
N ALA A 257 14.48 -6.36 -2.19
CA ALA A 257 15.48 -7.23 -2.80
C ALA A 257 16.29 -6.46 -3.84
N ASN A 258 17.46 -6.98 -4.19
CA ASN A 258 18.34 -6.46 -5.25
C ASN A 258 18.52 -4.93 -5.20
N PHE A 259 18.73 -4.38 -4.00
CA PHE A 259 18.72 -2.93 -3.72
C PHE A 259 19.63 -2.09 -4.63
N GLU A 260 20.68 -2.68 -5.18
CA GLU A 260 21.60 -1.98 -6.09
C GLU A 260 21.02 -1.84 -7.51
N ASN A 261 20.13 -2.76 -7.94
CA ASN A 261 19.64 -2.80 -9.32
C ASN A 261 18.23 -3.39 -9.47
N ASN A 262 17.29 -2.91 -8.68
CA ASN A 262 15.92 -3.47 -8.64
C ASN A 262 14.88 -2.69 -9.47
N LEU A 263 15.28 -1.69 -10.25
CA LEU A 263 14.32 -0.83 -10.97
C LEU A 263 13.43 -1.60 -11.94
N SER A 264 13.97 -2.60 -12.64
CA SER A 264 13.19 -3.44 -13.57
C SER A 264 12.18 -4.32 -12.86
N GLU A 265 12.52 -4.84 -11.68
CA GLU A 265 11.64 -5.67 -10.86
C GLU A 265 10.51 -4.81 -10.27
N VAL A 266 10.84 -3.60 -9.80
CA VAL A 266 9.84 -2.63 -9.31
C VAL A 266 8.90 -2.22 -10.45
N LYS A 267 9.43 -2.00 -11.67
CA LYS A 267 8.60 -1.73 -12.84
C LYS A 267 7.62 -2.88 -13.11
N ALA A 268 8.08 -4.11 -13.05
CA ALA A 268 7.22 -5.28 -13.23
C ALA A 268 6.11 -5.34 -12.16
N CYS A 269 6.41 -4.98 -10.90
CA CYS A 269 5.41 -4.87 -9.84
C CYS A 269 4.39 -3.75 -10.12
N VAL A 270 4.82 -2.59 -10.62
CA VAL A 270 3.93 -1.49 -11.04
C VAL A 270 3.00 -1.96 -12.17
N ASP A 271 3.58 -2.58 -13.21
CA ASP A 271 2.82 -3.09 -14.37
C ASP A 271 1.80 -4.15 -13.91
N TYR A 272 2.17 -5.03 -12.98
CA TYR A 272 1.26 -6.00 -12.39
C TYR A 272 0.05 -5.34 -11.72
N LEU A 273 0.26 -4.34 -10.88
CA LEU A 273 -0.82 -3.64 -10.18
C LEU A 273 -1.73 -2.86 -11.13
N ARG A 274 -1.20 -2.33 -12.22
CA ARG A 274 -1.97 -1.59 -13.24
C ARG A 274 -2.82 -2.50 -14.13
N ASN A 275 -2.42 -3.77 -14.28
CA ASN A 275 -3.07 -4.72 -15.19
C ASN A 275 -4.02 -5.69 -14.46
N ASN A 276 -4.10 -5.67 -13.13
CA ASN A 276 -4.94 -6.52 -12.31
C ASN A 276 -5.77 -5.67 -11.32
#